data_8e0d4d7a723e09a23c0424e328dffd8f
#
_entry.id   8e0d4d7a723e09a23c0424e328dffd8f
#
_cell.length_a   1.000
_cell.length_b   1.000
_cell.length_c   1.000
_cell.angle_alpha   90.00
_cell.angle_beta   90.00
_cell.angle_gamma   90.00
#
_symmetry.space_group_name_H-M   'P 1'
#
loop_
_entity.id
_entity.type
_entity.pdbx_description
1 polymer ?
#
loop_
_entity_poly.entity_id
_entity_poly.type
_entity_poly.pdbx_seq_one_letter_code
_entity_poly.pdbx_strand_id
1 'polypeptide(L)'
;VYQYEYSKTGIEIGKLAVDIINSFIYGENVFFDERLKAIKNILNDEVIGPSSLEICNAAKSIGMPVLKIADSGFYQIGYGKQGKVIESAISNLTSCVAADISCDKLVSKELLTIQNLPVSSGEKVSDVMSLLKSAKELGYPVVLKPEFGNKGRDVILNIKTDKELIDNYNKLNEKYKDILIEKYYEGDDYRVCVVNNKVVAVSKRIPPYIIGDGVKTIQELIEDLNSDESRGYDHEKPLTKIKIDDEIIRNLNINNYKINSVLEKDKKIVLRQNSNLSTGGSAIDCTDDISKENKDMCVRAAKAIGLDICGIDICTKDIKKSLLREGAIIEVNAGPGLRMHSYPRKGIKRNVGIDIINMMYNNNPKNIPVISITGTNGKTTTTRLINSTLLKMGYCVGMTSTEGIYINGECIDKRDDTGFESAKCVLFNKDVDVAVLETARGGIIRKGLAYDLADVAVVTNITEDHLGLDTINTMDDLCNVKSL
;
A
#
# COMPACT_ATOMS: atom_id res chain seq x y z
N VAL A 1 18.68 11.90 22.75
CA VAL A 1 17.40 11.26 22.40
C VAL A 1 16.74 12.12 21.35
N TYR A 2 16.24 11.53 20.29
CA TYR A 2 15.51 12.18 19.20
C TYR A 2 14.41 11.26 18.71
N GLN A 3 13.35 11.86 18.17
CA GLN A 3 12.21 11.15 17.60
C GLN A 3 12.55 10.64 16.20
N TYR A 4 12.14 9.43 15.88
CA TYR A 4 12.25 8.85 14.56
C TYR A 4 10.98 8.03 14.23
N GLU A 5 10.71 7.87 12.94
CA GLU A 5 9.60 7.06 12.43
C GLU A 5 10.11 5.69 11.96
N TYR A 6 11.28 5.68 11.31
CA TYR A 6 11.92 4.48 10.76
C TYR A 6 13.23 4.23 11.50
N SER A 7 13.38 3.06 12.13
CA SER A 7 14.44 2.81 13.09
C SER A 7 15.84 2.79 12.49
N LYS A 8 16.06 2.11 11.36
CA LYS A 8 17.36 2.06 10.71
C LYS A 8 17.75 3.43 10.16
N THR A 9 16.83 4.08 9.48
CA THR A 9 17.02 5.45 8.97
C THR A 9 17.31 6.43 10.11
N GLY A 10 16.57 6.35 11.22
CA GLY A 10 16.78 7.17 12.39
C GLY A 10 18.19 6.99 12.97
N ILE A 11 18.65 5.74 13.14
CA ILE A 11 19.99 5.45 13.62
C ILE A 11 21.07 6.07 12.73
N GLU A 12 20.97 5.90 11.42
CA GLU A 12 21.95 6.41 10.46
C GLU A 12 21.94 7.94 10.38
N ILE A 13 20.77 8.58 10.48
CA ILE A 13 20.67 10.05 10.60
C ILE A 13 21.34 10.52 11.89
N GLY A 14 21.12 9.83 13.01
CA GLY A 14 21.78 10.16 14.29
C GLY A 14 23.30 10.05 14.22
N LYS A 15 23.83 9.00 13.60
CA LYS A 15 25.28 8.85 13.35
C LYS A 15 25.82 9.99 12.47
N LEU A 16 25.12 10.30 11.37
CA LEU A 16 25.52 11.40 10.49
C LEU A 16 25.53 12.74 11.24
N ALA A 17 24.55 13.01 12.09
CA ALA A 17 24.50 14.24 12.89
C ALA A 17 25.70 14.35 13.85
N VAL A 18 26.07 13.24 14.52
CA VAL A 18 27.27 13.17 15.36
C VAL A 18 28.54 13.41 14.57
N ASP A 19 28.69 12.75 13.41
CA ASP A 19 29.86 12.93 12.54
C ASP A 19 29.99 14.38 12.04
N ILE A 20 28.90 15.05 11.70
CA ILE A 20 28.90 16.47 11.34
C ILE A 20 29.40 17.34 12.53
N ILE A 21 28.91 17.11 13.74
CA ILE A 21 29.35 17.84 14.92
C ILE A 21 30.84 17.61 15.16
N ASN A 22 31.30 16.36 15.09
CA ASN A 22 32.71 16.02 15.25
C ASN A 22 33.59 16.68 14.18
N SER A 23 33.12 16.78 12.97
CA SER A 23 33.86 17.45 11.88
C SER A 23 34.12 18.94 12.19
N PHE A 24 33.16 19.63 12.82
CA PHE A 24 33.37 21.02 13.27
C PHE A 24 34.34 21.12 14.45
N ILE A 25 34.40 20.11 15.31
CA ILE A 25 35.25 20.10 16.51
C ILE A 25 36.68 19.68 16.16
N TYR A 26 36.85 18.63 15.37
CA TYR A 26 38.12 17.98 15.11
C TYR A 26 38.69 18.21 13.70
N GLY A 27 37.93 18.93 12.81
CA GLY A 27 38.38 19.19 11.45
C GLY A 27 38.32 17.98 10.52
N GLU A 28 37.53 16.96 10.85
CA GLU A 28 37.37 15.76 10.04
C GLU A 28 36.46 16.02 8.83
N ASN A 29 36.74 15.38 7.69
CA ASN A 29 35.89 15.49 6.51
C ASN A 29 34.70 14.53 6.61
N VAL A 30 33.49 15.08 6.43
CA VAL A 30 32.27 14.29 6.30
C VAL A 30 31.82 14.29 4.85
N PHE A 31 31.71 13.11 4.25
CA PHE A 31 31.13 12.92 2.89
C PHE A 31 29.61 13.00 2.95
N PHE A 32 29.07 14.20 3.18
CA PHE A 32 27.66 14.44 3.48
C PHE A 32 26.72 13.90 2.40
N ASP A 33 26.98 14.23 1.13
CA ASP A 33 26.07 13.85 0.03
C ASP A 33 26.02 12.33 -0.20
N GLU A 34 27.16 11.65 -0.07
CA GLU A 34 27.23 10.19 -0.20
C GLU A 34 26.50 9.49 0.96
N ARG A 35 26.72 9.97 2.18
CA ARG A 35 26.03 9.47 3.38
C ARG A 35 24.53 9.72 3.30
N LEU A 36 24.13 10.92 2.88
CA LEU A 36 22.72 11.25 2.70
C LEU A 36 22.04 10.38 1.63
N LYS A 37 22.76 10.10 0.54
CA LYS A 37 22.27 9.18 -0.51
C LYS A 37 22.11 7.75 0.02
N ALA A 38 23.07 7.26 0.81
CA ALA A 38 22.97 5.94 1.44
C ALA A 38 21.77 5.87 2.41
N ILE A 39 21.57 6.90 3.24
CA ILE A 39 20.44 7.01 4.16
C ILE A 39 19.10 7.05 3.40
N LYS A 40 19.02 7.75 2.28
CA LYS A 40 17.82 7.76 1.42
C LYS A 40 17.49 6.37 0.86
N ASN A 41 18.50 5.56 0.51
CA ASN A 41 18.25 4.19 0.08
C ASN A 41 17.68 3.35 1.22
N ILE A 42 18.25 3.46 2.44
CA ILE A 42 17.72 2.77 3.63
C ILE A 42 16.27 3.20 3.91
N LEU A 43 15.96 4.50 3.81
CA LEU A 43 14.61 5.01 3.97
C LEU A 43 13.64 4.39 2.95
N ASN A 44 14.03 4.32 1.69
CA ASN A 44 13.19 3.73 0.64
C ASN A 44 12.85 2.25 0.92
N ASP A 45 13.76 1.50 1.57
CA ASP A 45 13.53 0.12 1.96
C ASP A 45 12.64 0.00 3.22
N GLU A 46 12.64 1.02 4.08
CA GLU A 46 11.84 1.05 5.32
C GLU A 46 10.43 1.63 5.14
N VAL A 47 10.24 2.51 4.14
CA VAL A 47 8.96 3.22 3.93
C VAL A 47 7.82 2.25 3.63
N ILE A 48 6.75 2.42 4.37
CA ILE A 48 5.52 1.65 4.17
C ILE A 48 4.88 2.06 2.84
N GLY A 49 4.58 1.08 1.99
CA GLY A 49 3.83 1.32 0.76
C GLY A 49 2.48 2.03 1.04
N PRO A 50 2.05 2.95 0.17
CA PRO A 50 0.91 3.84 0.47
C PRO A 50 -0.41 3.10 0.76
N SER A 51 -0.67 1.95 0.13
CA SER A 51 -1.87 1.15 0.43
C SER A 51 -1.77 0.46 1.78
N SER A 52 -0.60 -0.13 2.12
CA SER A 52 -0.36 -0.71 3.45
C SER A 52 -0.47 0.35 4.54
N LEU A 53 0.11 1.54 4.32
CA LEU A 53 0.04 2.66 5.27
C LEU A 53 -1.40 3.09 5.54
N GLU A 54 -2.22 3.18 4.51
CA GLU A 54 -3.64 3.54 4.64
C GLU A 54 -4.39 2.52 5.49
N ILE A 55 -4.20 1.22 5.24
CA ILE A 55 -4.87 0.16 6.00
C ILE A 55 -4.33 0.13 7.45
N CYS A 56 -3.01 0.26 7.65
CA CYS A 56 -2.42 0.34 8.99
C CYS A 56 -2.93 1.54 9.80
N ASN A 57 -3.05 2.72 9.17
CA ASN A 57 -3.60 3.91 9.80
C ASN A 57 -5.09 3.75 10.12
N ALA A 58 -5.85 3.13 9.23
CA ALA A 58 -7.25 2.80 9.47
C ALA A 58 -7.39 1.84 10.68
N ALA A 59 -6.56 0.81 10.77
CA ALA A 59 -6.53 -0.10 11.91
C ALA A 59 -6.22 0.63 13.22
N LYS A 60 -5.16 1.44 13.25
CA LYS A 60 -4.76 2.24 14.42
C LYS A 60 -5.86 3.23 14.84
N SER A 61 -6.56 3.85 13.89
CA SER A 61 -7.64 4.80 14.19
C SER A 61 -8.82 4.22 14.95
N ILE A 62 -8.97 2.90 14.93
CA ILE A 62 -10.00 2.16 15.68
C ILE A 62 -9.40 1.33 16.83
N GLY A 63 -8.16 1.62 17.23
CA GLY A 63 -7.49 0.95 18.35
C GLY A 63 -6.96 -0.46 18.06
N MET A 64 -6.89 -0.87 16.78
CA MET A 64 -6.31 -2.15 16.41
C MET A 64 -4.78 -2.04 16.30
N PRO A 65 -4.02 -2.91 16.98
CA PRO A 65 -2.57 -2.90 16.91
C PRO A 65 -2.05 -3.36 15.54
N VAL A 66 -0.88 -2.85 15.17
CA VAL A 66 -0.21 -3.18 13.92
C VAL A 66 1.24 -3.58 14.19
N LEU A 67 1.63 -4.76 13.77
CA LEU A 67 2.99 -5.29 13.87
C LEU A 67 3.61 -5.46 12.49
N LYS A 68 4.81 -4.93 12.28
CA LYS A 68 5.59 -5.20 11.07
C LYS A 68 6.22 -6.59 11.16
N ILE A 69 6.12 -7.36 10.07
CA ILE A 69 6.71 -8.71 9.96
C ILE A 69 8.09 -8.57 9.34
N ALA A 70 9.13 -8.77 10.13
CA ALA A 70 10.53 -8.61 9.71
C ALA A 70 10.78 -7.28 8.97
N ASP A 71 11.80 -7.21 8.13
CA ASP A 71 12.08 -6.07 7.24
C ASP A 71 11.38 -6.25 5.89
N SER A 72 10.07 -6.42 5.92
CA SER A 72 9.26 -6.71 4.74
C SER A 72 8.11 -5.73 4.58
N GLY A 73 7.36 -5.86 3.48
CA GLY A 73 6.12 -5.12 3.24
C GLY A 73 4.88 -5.71 3.92
N PHE A 74 5.06 -6.76 4.75
CA PHE A 74 3.97 -7.45 5.43
C PHE A 74 3.69 -6.87 6.81
N TYR A 75 2.43 -6.72 7.16
CA TYR A 75 1.98 -6.22 8.46
C TYR A 75 0.90 -7.15 9.02
N GLN A 76 1.00 -7.45 10.32
CA GLN A 76 -0.08 -8.11 11.05
C GLN A 76 -0.92 -7.05 11.76
N ILE A 77 -2.23 -7.09 11.56
CA ILE A 77 -3.23 -6.29 12.25
C ILE A 77 -3.89 -7.19 13.29
N GLY A 78 -3.95 -6.73 14.54
CA GLY A 78 -4.38 -7.54 15.68
C GLY A 78 -3.32 -8.53 16.15
N TYR A 79 -3.51 -9.10 17.33
CA TYR A 79 -2.61 -10.07 17.95
C TYR A 79 -3.22 -11.48 17.98
N GLY A 80 -2.37 -12.48 18.16
CA GLY A 80 -2.74 -13.85 18.40
C GLY A 80 -3.71 -14.40 17.36
N LYS A 81 -4.75 -15.08 17.81
CA LYS A 81 -5.82 -15.65 16.98
C LYS A 81 -6.57 -14.62 16.13
N GLN A 82 -6.60 -13.37 16.57
CA GLN A 82 -7.22 -12.29 15.82
C GLN A 82 -6.28 -11.65 14.79
N GLY A 83 -5.00 -11.99 14.80
CA GLY A 83 -4.01 -11.44 13.86
C GLY A 83 -4.34 -11.75 12.41
N LYS A 84 -4.46 -10.74 11.57
CA LYS A 84 -4.63 -10.82 10.11
C LYS A 84 -3.43 -10.18 9.44
N VAL A 85 -2.96 -10.76 8.34
CA VAL A 85 -1.78 -10.27 7.63
C VAL A 85 -2.19 -9.57 6.35
N ILE A 86 -1.53 -8.45 6.06
CA ILE A 86 -1.69 -7.70 4.83
C ILE A 86 -0.35 -7.44 4.14
N GLU A 87 -0.39 -7.34 2.82
CA GLU A 87 0.65 -6.76 1.97
C GLU A 87 -0.01 -5.87 0.92
N SER A 88 0.38 -4.59 0.85
CA SER A 88 -0.34 -3.61 0.01
C SER A 88 -1.84 -3.61 0.35
N ALA A 89 -2.72 -3.83 -0.63
CA ALA A 89 -4.15 -4.01 -0.44
C ALA A 89 -4.58 -5.47 -0.67
N ILE A 90 -3.73 -6.43 -0.32
CA ILE A 90 -4.01 -7.87 -0.30
C ILE A 90 -3.99 -8.34 1.15
N SER A 91 -4.91 -9.20 1.53
CA SER A 91 -4.96 -9.80 2.86
C SER A 91 -4.71 -11.31 2.80
N ASN A 92 -4.44 -11.92 3.95
CA ASN A 92 -4.33 -13.38 4.04
C ASN A 92 -5.67 -14.12 3.80
N LEU A 93 -6.76 -13.39 3.54
CA LEU A 93 -8.04 -13.93 3.12
C LEU A 93 -8.19 -13.96 1.60
N THR A 94 -7.40 -13.14 0.88
CA THR A 94 -7.43 -13.07 -0.57
C THR A 94 -6.90 -14.38 -1.18
N SER A 95 -7.66 -14.99 -2.08
CA SER A 95 -7.23 -16.18 -2.81
C SER A 95 -6.04 -15.89 -3.73
N CYS A 96 -4.95 -16.67 -3.60
CA CYS A 96 -3.81 -16.58 -4.51
C CYS A 96 -4.21 -16.93 -5.96
N VAL A 97 -5.10 -17.92 -6.15
CA VAL A 97 -5.64 -18.29 -7.47
C VAL A 97 -6.40 -17.11 -8.10
N ALA A 98 -7.23 -16.41 -7.33
CA ALA A 98 -7.94 -15.25 -7.82
C ALA A 98 -6.99 -14.08 -8.17
N ALA A 99 -5.93 -13.91 -7.41
CA ALA A 99 -4.89 -12.93 -7.72
C ALA A 99 -4.15 -13.29 -9.01
N ASP A 100 -3.76 -14.55 -9.19
CA ASP A 100 -3.12 -15.04 -10.43
C ASP A 100 -4.03 -14.87 -11.66
N ILE A 101 -5.32 -15.23 -11.54
CA ILE A 101 -6.32 -14.99 -12.61
C ILE A 101 -6.39 -13.51 -12.98
N SER A 102 -6.35 -12.61 -11.99
CA SER A 102 -6.39 -11.17 -12.26
C SER A 102 -5.14 -10.64 -12.96
N CYS A 103 -4.00 -11.31 -12.81
CA CYS A 103 -2.75 -10.98 -13.50
C CYS A 103 -2.76 -11.43 -14.97
N ASP A 104 -3.56 -12.46 -15.32
CA ASP A 104 -3.72 -12.94 -16.68
C ASP A 104 -4.89 -12.21 -17.35
N LYS A 105 -4.56 -11.29 -18.27
CA LYS A 105 -5.55 -10.44 -18.94
C LYS A 105 -6.51 -11.21 -19.83
N LEU A 106 -6.08 -12.32 -20.43
CA LEU A 106 -6.94 -13.14 -21.28
C LEU A 106 -7.90 -13.97 -20.46
N VAL A 107 -7.40 -14.69 -19.46
CA VAL A 107 -8.21 -15.53 -18.58
C VAL A 107 -9.23 -14.68 -17.81
N SER A 108 -8.82 -13.55 -17.26
CA SER A 108 -9.75 -12.65 -16.57
C SER A 108 -10.85 -12.12 -17.48
N LYS A 109 -10.51 -11.72 -18.72
CA LYS A 109 -11.51 -11.26 -19.70
C LYS A 109 -12.47 -12.37 -20.14
N GLU A 110 -11.98 -13.58 -20.33
CA GLU A 110 -12.82 -14.74 -20.67
C GLU A 110 -13.85 -15.00 -19.57
N LEU A 111 -13.41 -15.04 -18.30
CA LEU A 111 -14.32 -15.19 -17.17
C LEU A 111 -15.37 -14.08 -17.10
N LEU A 112 -14.99 -12.83 -17.33
CA LEU A 112 -15.92 -11.71 -17.35
C LEU A 112 -16.89 -11.79 -18.53
N THR A 113 -16.44 -12.25 -19.70
CA THR A 113 -17.27 -12.46 -20.89
C THR A 113 -18.30 -13.55 -20.67
N ILE A 114 -17.91 -14.68 -20.06
CA ILE A 114 -18.83 -15.77 -19.66
C ILE A 114 -19.93 -15.25 -18.74
N GLN A 115 -19.61 -14.23 -17.90
CA GLN A 115 -20.59 -13.57 -17.03
C GLN A 115 -21.41 -12.47 -17.72
N ASN A 116 -21.33 -12.36 -19.05
CA ASN A 116 -21.98 -11.29 -19.84
C ASN A 116 -21.70 -9.88 -19.32
N LEU A 117 -20.45 -9.63 -18.92
CA LEU A 117 -19.99 -8.31 -18.54
C LEU A 117 -19.39 -7.58 -19.75
N PRO A 118 -19.55 -6.24 -19.84
CA PRO A 118 -19.00 -5.46 -20.94
C PRO A 118 -17.49 -5.30 -20.78
N VAL A 119 -16.71 -6.19 -21.38
CA VAL A 119 -15.24 -6.14 -21.40
C VAL A 119 -14.73 -5.60 -22.73
N SER A 120 -13.51 -5.05 -22.76
CA SER A 120 -12.87 -4.69 -24.00
C SER A 120 -12.58 -5.95 -24.82
N SER A 121 -13.24 -6.06 -25.99
CA SER A 121 -12.99 -7.16 -26.93
C SER A 121 -11.56 -7.10 -27.45
N GLY A 122 -10.92 -8.24 -27.60
CA GLY A 122 -9.57 -8.33 -28.13
C GLY A 122 -8.99 -9.72 -28.03
N GLU A 123 -7.88 -9.93 -28.68
CA GLU A 123 -7.20 -11.21 -28.74
C GLU A 123 -5.68 -11.07 -28.85
N LYS A 124 -4.99 -12.18 -28.72
CA LYS A 124 -3.54 -12.26 -28.90
C LYS A 124 -3.22 -12.39 -30.40
N VAL A 125 -2.21 -11.68 -30.85
CA VAL A 125 -1.74 -11.69 -32.23
C VAL A 125 -0.29 -12.18 -32.29
N SER A 126 0.00 -13.02 -33.26
CA SER A 126 1.31 -13.65 -33.46
C SER A 126 2.11 -13.08 -34.61
N ASP A 127 1.44 -12.45 -35.58
CA ASP A 127 2.02 -11.91 -36.79
C ASP A 127 1.17 -10.77 -37.38
N VAL A 128 1.70 -10.11 -38.42
CA VAL A 128 1.03 -8.98 -39.08
C VAL A 128 -0.27 -9.40 -39.77
N MET A 129 -0.39 -10.65 -40.21
CA MET A 129 -1.59 -11.11 -40.91
C MET A 129 -2.74 -11.31 -39.92
N SER A 130 -2.48 -11.96 -38.77
CA SER A 130 -3.45 -12.09 -37.66
C SER A 130 -3.82 -10.73 -37.09
N LEU A 131 -2.84 -9.83 -36.95
CA LEU A 131 -3.04 -8.47 -36.46
C LEU A 131 -4.05 -7.68 -37.32
N LEU A 132 -3.86 -7.65 -38.64
CA LEU A 132 -4.75 -6.94 -39.56
C LEU A 132 -6.13 -7.57 -39.64
N LYS A 133 -6.22 -8.90 -39.55
CA LYS A 133 -7.49 -9.60 -39.47
C LYS A 133 -8.27 -9.18 -38.22
N SER A 134 -7.64 -9.24 -37.06
CA SER A 134 -8.25 -8.85 -35.78
C SER A 134 -8.66 -7.38 -35.80
N ALA A 135 -7.82 -6.48 -36.33
CA ALA A 135 -8.16 -5.06 -36.45
C ALA A 135 -9.41 -4.82 -37.30
N LYS A 136 -9.57 -5.58 -38.39
CA LYS A 136 -10.73 -5.49 -39.26
C LYS A 136 -12.01 -5.99 -38.58
N GLU A 137 -11.91 -7.04 -37.76
CA GLU A 137 -13.03 -7.59 -36.99
C GLU A 137 -13.45 -6.68 -35.86
N LEU A 138 -12.49 -6.11 -35.12
CA LEU A 138 -12.74 -5.19 -34.01
C LEU A 138 -13.24 -3.81 -34.48
N GLY A 139 -12.82 -3.39 -35.68
CA GLY A 139 -13.04 -2.04 -36.18
C GLY A 139 -12.16 -0.99 -35.51
N TYR A 140 -11.59 -0.07 -36.32
CA TYR A 140 -10.79 1.04 -35.82
C TYR A 140 -11.65 2.05 -35.04
N PRO A 141 -11.07 2.73 -34.04
CA PRO A 141 -9.70 2.63 -33.56
C PRO A 141 -9.45 1.42 -32.64
N VAL A 142 -8.19 0.98 -32.57
CA VAL A 142 -7.74 -0.16 -31.76
C VAL A 142 -6.60 0.22 -30.80
N VAL A 143 -6.30 -0.70 -29.88
CA VAL A 143 -5.21 -0.61 -28.88
C VAL A 143 -4.26 -1.77 -29.08
N LEU A 144 -2.95 -1.52 -28.97
CA LEU A 144 -1.93 -2.54 -28.83
C LEU A 144 -1.31 -2.48 -27.45
N LYS A 145 -1.12 -3.63 -26.81
CA LYS A 145 -0.46 -3.73 -25.50
C LYS A 145 0.22 -5.09 -25.32
N PRO A 146 1.28 -5.17 -24.49
CA PRO A 146 1.81 -6.47 -24.10
C PRO A 146 0.78 -7.24 -23.26
N GLU A 147 0.74 -8.58 -23.41
CA GLU A 147 -0.11 -9.47 -22.60
C GLU A 147 0.26 -9.35 -21.14
N PHE A 148 1.56 -9.46 -20.82
CA PHE A 148 2.09 -9.29 -19.49
C PHE A 148 2.74 -7.91 -19.36
N GLY A 149 2.33 -7.18 -18.34
CA GLY A 149 2.84 -5.82 -18.07
C GLY A 149 1.94 -5.07 -17.09
N ASN A 150 2.50 -4.06 -16.47
CA ASN A 150 1.80 -3.24 -15.48
C ASN A 150 2.00 -1.74 -15.71
N LYS A 151 1.23 -0.92 -15.00
CA LYS A 151 1.33 0.54 -15.00
C LYS A 151 1.15 1.22 -16.36
N GLY A 152 0.52 0.54 -17.36
CA GLY A 152 0.29 1.10 -18.69
C GLY A 152 1.55 1.27 -19.55
N ARG A 153 2.64 0.57 -19.24
CA ARG A 153 3.87 0.63 -20.03
C ARG A 153 3.66 -0.01 -21.39
N ASP A 154 4.17 0.67 -22.42
CA ASP A 154 4.12 0.23 -23.83
C ASP A 154 2.69 -0.08 -24.34
N VAL A 155 1.66 0.57 -23.76
CA VAL A 155 0.28 0.55 -24.27
C VAL A 155 0.12 1.65 -25.31
N ILE A 156 -0.31 1.30 -26.52
CA ILE A 156 -0.50 2.23 -27.62
C ILE A 156 -2.00 2.33 -27.93
N LEU A 157 -2.55 3.50 -27.64
CA LEU A 157 -3.99 3.78 -27.73
C LEU A 157 -4.38 4.45 -29.04
N ASN A 158 -5.63 4.31 -29.44
CA ASN A 158 -6.27 5.09 -30.49
C ASN A 158 -5.57 4.97 -31.88
N ILE A 159 -5.15 3.77 -32.24
CA ILE A 159 -4.58 3.46 -33.56
C ILE A 159 -5.70 3.44 -34.56
N LYS A 160 -5.58 4.20 -35.67
CA LYS A 160 -6.67 4.44 -36.61
C LYS A 160 -6.44 3.86 -37.98
N THR A 161 -5.23 3.45 -38.33
CA THR A 161 -4.87 2.99 -39.66
C THR A 161 -4.02 1.73 -39.65
N ASP A 162 -4.08 0.93 -40.68
CA ASP A 162 -3.26 -0.28 -40.87
C ASP A 162 -1.76 0.04 -40.79
N LYS A 163 -1.34 1.17 -41.37
CA LYS A 163 0.06 1.59 -41.34
C LYS A 163 0.54 1.86 -39.92
N GLU A 164 -0.20 2.68 -39.17
CA GLU A 164 0.13 2.96 -37.76
C GLU A 164 0.15 1.66 -36.94
N LEU A 165 -0.79 0.76 -37.21
CA LEU A 165 -0.92 -0.51 -36.51
C LEU A 165 0.32 -1.40 -36.73
N ILE A 166 0.75 -1.57 -37.99
CA ILE A 166 1.94 -2.36 -38.35
C ILE A 166 3.21 -1.75 -37.77
N ASP A 167 3.39 -0.42 -37.91
CA ASP A 167 4.57 0.27 -37.39
C ASP A 167 4.71 0.12 -35.89
N ASN A 168 3.60 0.23 -35.14
CA ASN A 168 3.59 0.08 -33.68
C ASN A 168 3.73 -1.39 -33.26
N TYR A 169 3.12 -2.33 -33.95
CA TYR A 169 3.28 -3.76 -33.72
C TYR A 169 4.75 -4.18 -33.85
N ASN A 170 5.43 -3.78 -34.91
CA ASN A 170 6.83 -4.12 -35.13
C ASN A 170 7.72 -3.60 -33.98
N LYS A 171 7.50 -2.36 -33.52
CA LYS A 171 8.23 -1.81 -32.36
C LYS A 171 7.98 -2.58 -31.06
N LEU A 172 6.74 -3.00 -30.82
CA LEU A 172 6.40 -3.80 -29.65
C LEU A 172 6.97 -5.23 -29.75
N ASN A 173 6.94 -5.83 -30.92
CA ASN A 173 7.40 -7.19 -31.19
C ASN A 173 8.94 -7.35 -31.02
N GLU A 174 9.70 -6.26 -31.10
CA GLU A 174 11.14 -6.26 -30.75
C GLU A 174 11.37 -6.52 -29.25
N LYS A 175 10.40 -6.14 -28.40
CA LYS A 175 10.50 -6.23 -26.93
C LYS A 175 9.67 -7.35 -26.32
N TYR A 176 8.51 -7.63 -26.92
CA TYR A 176 7.49 -8.52 -26.35
C TYR A 176 7.09 -9.59 -27.36
N LYS A 177 7.05 -10.84 -26.93
CA LYS A 177 6.57 -11.96 -27.75
C LYS A 177 5.06 -12.03 -27.84
N ASP A 178 4.39 -11.61 -26.75
CA ASP A 178 2.96 -11.77 -26.55
C ASP A 178 2.30 -10.40 -26.57
N ILE A 179 1.61 -10.08 -27.67
CA ILE A 179 0.98 -8.79 -27.91
C ILE A 179 -0.53 -9.01 -28.07
N LEU A 180 -1.32 -8.17 -27.42
CA LEU A 180 -2.76 -8.11 -27.50
C LEU A 180 -3.19 -6.94 -28.37
N ILE A 181 -4.19 -7.19 -29.26
CA ILE A 181 -4.96 -6.14 -29.91
C ILE A 181 -6.34 -6.08 -29.28
N GLU A 182 -6.82 -4.87 -28.98
CA GLU A 182 -8.13 -4.65 -28.37
C GLU A 182 -8.88 -3.51 -29.04
N LYS A 183 -10.20 -3.53 -28.93
CA LYS A 183 -11.04 -2.41 -29.31
C LYS A 183 -10.74 -1.21 -28.42
N TYR A 184 -10.57 -0.04 -29.03
CA TYR A 184 -10.44 1.22 -28.29
C TYR A 184 -11.82 1.73 -27.86
N TYR A 185 -11.92 2.11 -26.59
CA TYR A 185 -13.10 2.79 -26.04
C TYR A 185 -12.75 4.24 -25.76
N GLU A 186 -13.55 5.15 -26.31
CA GLU A 186 -13.40 6.58 -26.05
C GLU A 186 -14.11 6.94 -24.74
N GLY A 187 -13.40 7.57 -23.83
CA GLY A 187 -13.96 7.99 -22.56
C GLY A 187 -12.91 8.40 -21.53
N ASP A 188 -13.39 8.58 -20.33
CA ASP A 188 -12.58 8.82 -19.16
C ASP A 188 -12.24 7.49 -18.47
N ASP A 189 -11.08 7.44 -17.84
CA ASP A 189 -10.63 6.30 -17.04
C ASP A 189 -11.15 6.40 -15.61
N TYR A 190 -11.84 5.36 -15.16
CA TYR A 190 -12.31 5.25 -13.77
C TYR A 190 -11.69 4.04 -13.10
N ARG A 191 -11.31 4.19 -11.83
CA ARG A 191 -10.99 3.10 -10.92
C ARG A 191 -12.14 2.91 -9.95
N VAL A 192 -12.76 1.74 -9.98
CA VAL A 192 -13.80 1.31 -9.02
C VAL A 192 -13.17 0.36 -8.04
N CYS A 193 -13.19 0.70 -6.75
CA CYS A 193 -12.71 -0.16 -5.68
C CYS A 193 -13.87 -0.98 -5.11
N VAL A 194 -13.71 -2.29 -5.14
CA VAL A 194 -14.67 -3.25 -4.57
C VAL A 194 -14.03 -3.95 -3.38
N VAL A 195 -14.70 -3.91 -2.24
CA VAL A 195 -14.29 -4.61 -1.00
C VAL A 195 -15.50 -5.40 -0.49
N ASN A 196 -15.31 -6.68 -0.21
CA ASN A 196 -16.35 -7.57 0.31
C ASN A 196 -17.67 -7.48 -0.49
N ASN A 197 -17.59 -7.58 -1.80
CA ASN A 197 -18.74 -7.50 -2.72
C ASN A 197 -19.52 -6.17 -2.66
N LYS A 198 -18.86 -5.09 -2.28
CA LYS A 198 -19.45 -3.74 -2.24
C LYS A 198 -18.51 -2.74 -2.91
N VAL A 199 -19.05 -1.90 -3.79
CA VAL A 199 -18.32 -0.74 -4.31
C VAL A 199 -18.18 0.28 -3.18
N VAL A 200 -16.94 0.53 -2.73
CA VAL A 200 -16.63 1.42 -1.61
C VAL A 200 -16.11 2.78 -2.06
N ALA A 201 -15.44 2.83 -3.21
CA ALA A 201 -14.91 4.07 -3.77
C ALA A 201 -14.83 4.01 -5.29
N VAL A 202 -15.02 5.17 -5.95
CA VAL A 202 -14.87 5.34 -7.40
C VAL A 202 -14.10 6.62 -7.66
N SER A 203 -13.01 6.53 -8.42
CA SER A 203 -12.19 7.68 -8.79
C SER A 203 -12.08 7.78 -10.30
N LYS A 204 -12.41 8.96 -10.86
CA LYS A 204 -12.01 9.34 -12.22
C LYS A 204 -10.53 9.68 -12.20
N ARG A 205 -9.74 9.00 -13.00
CA ARG A 205 -8.30 9.23 -13.13
C ARG A 205 -8.06 10.33 -14.16
N ILE A 206 -7.24 11.30 -13.79
CA ILE A 206 -6.91 12.45 -14.64
C ILE A 206 -5.43 12.37 -14.98
N PRO A 207 -5.06 12.27 -16.26
CA PRO A 207 -3.66 12.32 -16.67
C PRO A 207 -3.03 13.66 -16.29
N PRO A 208 -1.70 13.71 -16.09
CA PRO A 208 -1.03 14.96 -15.79
C PRO A 208 -1.16 15.92 -16.98
N TYR A 209 -1.56 17.15 -16.70
CA TYR A 209 -1.73 18.21 -17.69
C TYR A 209 -1.29 19.56 -17.13
N ILE A 210 -0.97 20.46 -18.04
CA ILE A 210 -0.72 21.88 -17.76
C ILE A 210 -1.70 22.76 -18.54
N ILE A 211 -1.89 23.98 -18.04
CA ILE A 211 -2.68 25.01 -18.71
C ILE A 211 -1.76 26.22 -18.92
N GLY A 212 -1.67 26.69 -20.15
CA GLY A 212 -0.89 27.86 -20.50
C GLY A 212 -1.44 29.13 -19.85
N ASP A 213 -0.53 30.01 -19.45
CA ASP A 213 -0.84 31.36 -18.95
C ASP A 213 -0.48 32.47 -19.95
N GLY A 214 0.14 32.07 -21.08
CA GLY A 214 0.62 32.98 -22.11
C GLY A 214 1.98 33.63 -21.82
N VAL A 215 2.64 33.25 -20.71
CA VAL A 215 3.90 33.85 -20.23
C VAL A 215 4.96 32.81 -19.94
N LYS A 216 4.63 31.76 -19.17
CA LYS A 216 5.56 30.73 -18.72
C LYS A 216 5.80 29.67 -19.78
N THR A 217 7.00 29.15 -19.79
CA THR A 217 7.36 27.97 -20.58
C THR A 217 6.68 26.72 -20.01
N ILE A 218 6.60 25.66 -20.80
CA ILE A 218 6.08 24.36 -20.37
C ILE A 218 6.87 23.81 -19.17
N GLN A 219 8.19 24.00 -19.15
CA GLN A 219 9.02 23.59 -18.03
C GLN A 219 8.62 24.33 -16.75
N GLU A 220 8.51 25.66 -16.79
CA GLU A 220 8.12 26.47 -15.64
C GLU A 220 6.71 26.10 -15.13
N LEU A 221 5.76 25.84 -16.02
CA LEU A 221 4.41 25.38 -15.65
C LEU A 221 4.44 24.00 -14.96
N ILE A 222 5.33 23.10 -15.37
CA ILE A 222 5.52 21.79 -14.71
C ILE A 222 6.18 21.99 -13.33
N GLU A 223 7.16 22.89 -13.22
CA GLU A 223 7.81 23.23 -11.96
C GLU A 223 6.81 23.85 -10.97
N ASP A 224 5.96 24.77 -11.42
CA ASP A 224 4.87 25.33 -10.62
C ASP A 224 3.92 24.23 -10.12
N LEU A 225 3.50 23.32 -11.01
CA LEU A 225 2.64 22.21 -10.63
C LEU A 225 3.33 21.26 -9.62
N ASN A 226 4.65 21.10 -9.74
CA ASN A 226 5.45 20.29 -8.82
C ASN A 226 5.75 21.00 -7.49
N SER A 227 5.54 22.30 -7.39
CA SER A 227 5.67 23.08 -6.15
C SER A 227 4.50 22.86 -5.18
N ASP A 228 3.41 22.26 -5.64
CA ASP A 228 2.28 21.87 -4.77
C ASP A 228 2.79 21.00 -3.62
N GLU A 229 2.53 21.41 -2.39
CA GLU A 229 2.95 20.71 -1.16
C GLU A 229 2.46 19.26 -1.07
N SER A 230 1.37 18.93 -1.75
CA SER A 230 0.85 17.56 -1.81
C SER A 230 1.65 16.64 -2.75
N ARG A 231 2.60 17.17 -3.54
CA ARG A 231 3.45 16.42 -4.48
C ARG A 231 4.82 16.14 -3.90
N GLY A 232 5.26 14.89 -3.97
CA GLY A 232 6.57 14.43 -3.55
C GLY A 232 7.22 13.51 -4.58
N TYR A 233 8.42 13.06 -4.29
CA TYR A 233 9.10 12.04 -5.10
C TYR A 233 8.55 10.66 -4.71
N ASP A 234 8.35 9.82 -5.70
CA ASP A 234 7.85 8.45 -5.55
C ASP A 234 6.57 8.35 -4.69
N HIS A 235 6.65 7.94 -3.43
CA HIS A 235 5.50 7.75 -2.53
C HIS A 235 5.55 8.61 -1.26
N GLU A 236 6.46 9.56 -1.18
CA GLU A 236 6.63 10.45 0.00
C GLU A 236 5.38 11.26 0.33
N LYS A 237 4.62 11.64 -0.70
CA LYS A 237 3.42 12.48 -0.56
C LYS A 237 2.22 11.90 -1.32
N PRO A 238 1.00 12.38 -1.04
CA PRO A 238 -0.22 11.90 -1.69
C PRO A 238 -0.18 11.90 -3.22
N LEU A 239 0.44 12.91 -3.82
CA LEU A 239 0.62 13.02 -5.27
C LEU A 239 2.10 12.91 -5.63
N THR A 240 2.39 12.38 -6.82
CA THR A 240 3.76 12.26 -7.31
C THR A 240 4.13 13.45 -8.18
N LYS A 241 5.37 13.94 -8.06
CA LYS A 241 5.93 14.97 -8.94
C LYS A 241 6.04 14.45 -10.37
N ILE A 242 5.76 15.32 -11.32
CA ILE A 242 5.91 15.03 -12.75
C ILE A 242 7.39 15.09 -13.10
N LYS A 243 7.96 13.98 -13.55
CA LYS A 243 9.34 13.93 -14.07
C LYS A 243 9.31 14.17 -15.57
N ILE A 244 10.10 15.12 -16.05
CA ILE A 244 10.29 15.36 -17.48
C ILE A 244 11.19 14.27 -18.04
N ASP A 245 10.62 13.38 -18.84
CA ASP A 245 11.29 12.25 -19.47
C ASP A 245 10.97 12.16 -20.96
N ASP A 246 11.53 11.13 -21.62
CA ASP A 246 11.37 10.92 -23.07
C ASP A 246 9.90 10.77 -23.50
N GLU A 247 9.02 10.28 -22.63
CA GLU A 247 7.59 10.16 -22.94
C GLU A 247 6.93 11.53 -23.03
N ILE A 248 7.20 12.40 -22.06
CA ILE A 248 6.70 13.79 -22.09
C ILE A 248 7.27 14.54 -23.30
N ILE A 249 8.57 14.43 -23.55
CA ILE A 249 9.23 15.09 -24.70
C ILE A 249 8.61 14.63 -26.01
N ARG A 250 8.39 13.32 -26.18
CA ARG A 250 7.72 12.78 -27.38
C ARG A 250 6.31 13.30 -27.56
N ASN A 251 5.54 13.34 -26.47
CA ASN A 251 4.15 13.81 -26.50
C ASN A 251 4.05 15.31 -26.82
N LEU A 252 4.98 16.11 -26.31
CA LEU A 252 5.09 17.53 -26.65
C LEU A 252 5.44 17.69 -28.15
N ASN A 253 6.40 16.93 -28.68
CA ASN A 253 6.81 16.99 -30.09
C ASN A 253 5.66 16.61 -31.06
N ILE A 254 4.85 15.62 -30.72
CA ILE A 254 3.64 15.23 -31.49
C ILE A 254 2.66 16.42 -31.57
N ASN A 255 2.59 17.23 -30.51
CA ASN A 255 1.76 18.42 -30.45
C ASN A 255 2.47 19.69 -30.96
N ASN A 256 3.64 19.56 -31.61
CA ASN A 256 4.48 20.66 -32.13
C ASN A 256 4.99 21.63 -31.05
N TYR A 257 5.22 21.16 -29.81
CA TYR A 257 5.81 21.92 -28.72
C TYR A 257 7.16 21.37 -28.29
N LYS A 258 8.01 22.27 -27.81
CA LYS A 258 9.25 21.95 -27.10
C LYS A 258 9.07 22.30 -25.61
N ILE A 259 9.90 21.74 -24.76
CA ILE A 259 9.82 21.99 -23.31
C ILE A 259 9.95 23.48 -22.94
N ASN A 260 10.70 24.25 -23.73
CA ASN A 260 10.88 25.70 -23.55
C ASN A 260 9.84 26.55 -24.32
N SER A 261 8.84 25.94 -24.95
CA SER A 261 7.77 26.67 -25.61
C SER A 261 6.85 27.33 -24.58
N VAL A 262 6.44 28.57 -24.85
CA VAL A 262 5.39 29.26 -24.09
C VAL A 262 4.04 28.81 -24.61
N LEU A 263 3.15 28.39 -23.72
CA LEU A 263 1.80 28.01 -24.09
C LEU A 263 0.88 29.23 -24.13
N GLU A 264 0.01 29.25 -25.14
CA GLU A 264 -1.08 30.22 -25.23
C GLU A 264 -1.96 30.14 -23.97
N LYS A 265 -2.49 31.30 -23.57
CA LYS A 265 -3.37 31.37 -22.41
C LYS A 265 -4.58 30.43 -22.56
N ASP A 266 -4.90 29.76 -21.46
CA ASP A 266 -6.02 28.79 -21.34
C ASP A 266 -5.84 27.52 -22.20
N LYS A 267 -4.75 27.35 -22.93
CA LYS A 267 -4.48 26.15 -23.71
C LYS A 267 -4.07 25.02 -22.77
N LYS A 268 -4.82 23.91 -22.85
CA LYS A 268 -4.53 22.69 -22.08
C LYS A 268 -3.69 21.73 -22.90
N ILE A 269 -2.59 21.23 -22.32
CA ILE A 269 -1.79 20.13 -22.87
C ILE A 269 -1.71 18.99 -21.86
N VAL A 270 -2.06 17.80 -22.31
CA VAL A 270 -1.87 16.56 -21.56
C VAL A 270 -0.43 16.11 -21.72
N LEU A 271 0.30 15.95 -20.61
CA LEU A 271 1.73 15.63 -20.61
C LEU A 271 2.00 14.13 -20.87
N ARG A 272 1.09 13.27 -20.41
CA ARG A 272 1.12 11.82 -20.61
C ARG A 272 -0.27 11.30 -20.88
N GLN A 273 -0.38 10.23 -21.65
CA GLN A 273 -1.68 9.59 -21.92
C GLN A 273 -2.15 8.73 -20.75
N ASN A 274 -1.23 8.15 -19.98
CA ASN A 274 -1.58 7.37 -18.81
C ASN A 274 -1.98 8.28 -17.64
N SER A 275 -3.01 7.87 -16.90
CA SER A 275 -3.60 8.60 -15.77
C SER A 275 -3.13 8.10 -14.39
N ASN A 276 -1.99 7.40 -14.32
CA ASN A 276 -1.47 6.85 -13.07
C ASN A 276 -0.97 7.94 -12.12
N LEU A 277 -1.33 7.83 -10.85
CA LEU A 277 -0.86 8.75 -9.81
C LEU A 277 0.67 8.73 -9.67
N SER A 278 1.30 7.56 -9.85
CA SER A 278 2.75 7.39 -9.78
C SER A 278 3.53 8.14 -10.88
N THR A 279 2.85 8.59 -11.93
CA THR A 279 3.44 9.35 -13.04
C THR A 279 3.00 10.82 -13.07
N GLY A 280 2.40 11.30 -11.98
CA GLY A 280 1.97 12.69 -11.83
C GLY A 280 0.48 12.94 -12.09
N GLY A 281 -0.30 11.89 -12.40
CA GLY A 281 -1.75 11.97 -12.52
C GLY A 281 -2.45 12.38 -11.21
N SER A 282 -3.73 12.66 -11.30
CA SER A 282 -4.58 13.00 -10.15
C SER A 282 -5.92 12.26 -10.26
N ALA A 283 -6.76 12.38 -9.23
CA ALA A 283 -8.06 11.72 -9.20
C ALA A 283 -9.18 12.67 -8.75
N ILE A 284 -10.39 12.38 -9.20
CA ILE A 284 -11.63 13.04 -8.75
C ILE A 284 -12.53 11.95 -8.19
N ASP A 285 -13.07 12.15 -6.98
CA ASP A 285 -14.05 11.24 -6.40
C ASP A 285 -15.37 11.29 -7.19
N CYS A 286 -15.84 10.12 -7.61
CA CYS A 286 -17.08 9.90 -8.34
C CYS A 286 -17.92 8.77 -7.70
N THR A 287 -17.68 8.48 -6.41
CA THR A 287 -18.30 7.35 -5.70
C THR A 287 -19.83 7.45 -5.66
N ASP A 288 -20.34 8.66 -5.55
CA ASP A 288 -21.79 8.90 -5.50
C ASP A 288 -22.40 9.08 -6.89
N ASP A 289 -21.58 9.24 -7.93
CA ASP A 289 -22.00 9.45 -9.30
C ASP A 289 -22.25 8.14 -10.08
N ILE A 290 -21.57 7.05 -9.74
CA ILE A 290 -21.69 5.78 -10.46
C ILE A 290 -23.08 5.20 -10.38
N SER A 291 -23.65 4.78 -11.53
CA SER A 291 -24.98 4.16 -11.57
C SER A 291 -25.02 2.85 -10.76
N LYS A 292 -26.23 2.51 -10.28
CA LYS A 292 -26.44 1.22 -9.59
C LYS A 292 -26.09 0.04 -10.49
N GLU A 293 -26.47 0.10 -11.76
CA GLU A 293 -26.17 -0.95 -12.73
C GLU A 293 -24.66 -1.20 -12.87
N ASN A 294 -23.86 -0.12 -12.96
CA ASN A 294 -22.41 -0.22 -13.02
C ASN A 294 -21.81 -0.76 -11.71
N LYS A 295 -22.35 -0.38 -10.55
CA LYS A 295 -21.95 -0.97 -9.25
C LYS A 295 -22.20 -2.48 -9.23
N ASP A 296 -23.37 -2.91 -9.67
CA ASP A 296 -23.76 -4.32 -9.70
C ASP A 296 -22.86 -5.10 -10.70
N MET A 297 -22.50 -4.53 -11.85
CA MET A 297 -21.55 -5.13 -12.79
C MET A 297 -20.15 -5.27 -12.19
N CYS A 298 -19.64 -4.26 -11.49
CA CYS A 298 -18.35 -4.32 -10.82
C CYS A 298 -18.33 -5.38 -9.71
N VAL A 299 -19.38 -5.50 -8.92
CA VAL A 299 -19.50 -6.55 -7.90
C VAL A 299 -19.52 -7.94 -8.54
N ARG A 300 -20.23 -8.11 -9.67
CA ARG A 300 -20.22 -9.38 -10.41
C ARG A 300 -18.83 -9.70 -10.98
N ALA A 301 -18.10 -8.69 -11.46
CA ALA A 301 -16.73 -8.86 -11.94
C ALA A 301 -15.79 -9.34 -10.84
N ALA A 302 -15.84 -8.72 -9.66
CA ALA A 302 -15.06 -9.13 -8.49
C ALA A 302 -15.37 -10.60 -8.10
N LYS A 303 -16.65 -10.95 -8.06
CA LYS A 303 -17.10 -12.32 -7.76
C LYS A 303 -16.68 -13.35 -8.80
N ALA A 304 -16.73 -13.01 -10.09
CA ALA A 304 -16.34 -13.90 -11.18
C ALA A 304 -14.86 -14.30 -11.09
N ILE A 305 -13.99 -13.37 -10.69
CA ILE A 305 -12.57 -13.65 -10.48
C ILE A 305 -12.31 -14.27 -9.10
N GLY A 306 -13.17 -14.00 -8.11
CA GLY A 306 -13.03 -14.50 -6.74
C GLY A 306 -12.19 -13.59 -5.82
N LEU A 307 -12.12 -12.28 -6.12
CA LEU A 307 -11.38 -11.31 -5.31
C LEU A 307 -12.28 -10.67 -4.25
N ASP A 308 -11.79 -10.65 -3.03
CA ASP A 308 -12.38 -9.98 -1.87
C ASP A 308 -12.09 -8.47 -1.86
N ILE A 309 -10.92 -8.08 -2.38
CA ILE A 309 -10.48 -6.70 -2.59
C ILE A 309 -9.99 -6.57 -4.02
N CYS A 310 -10.56 -5.69 -4.80
CA CYS A 310 -10.07 -5.42 -6.15
C CYS A 310 -10.30 -3.98 -6.62
N GLY A 311 -9.52 -3.59 -7.61
CA GLY A 311 -9.69 -2.35 -8.36
C GLY A 311 -10.06 -2.66 -9.80
N ILE A 312 -11.22 -2.20 -10.22
CA ILE A 312 -11.74 -2.41 -11.57
C ILE A 312 -11.51 -1.15 -12.38
N ASP A 313 -10.80 -1.28 -13.49
CA ASP A 313 -10.58 -0.21 -14.45
C ASP A 313 -11.70 -0.20 -15.48
N ILE A 314 -12.34 0.95 -15.62
CA ILE A 314 -13.46 1.18 -16.54
C ILE A 314 -13.11 2.34 -17.43
N CYS A 315 -13.42 2.23 -18.73
CA CYS A 315 -13.43 3.33 -19.67
C CYS A 315 -14.87 3.62 -20.11
N THR A 316 -15.34 4.85 -19.90
CA THR A 316 -16.67 5.31 -20.32
C THR A 316 -16.71 6.84 -20.42
N LYS A 317 -17.58 7.37 -21.30
CA LYS A 317 -17.82 8.82 -21.40
C LYS A 317 -18.56 9.37 -20.17
N ASP A 318 -19.40 8.56 -19.54
CA ASP A 318 -20.21 8.98 -18.40
C ASP A 318 -20.48 7.79 -17.46
N ILE A 319 -19.87 7.78 -16.27
CA ILE A 319 -20.03 6.71 -15.27
C ILE A 319 -21.44 6.59 -14.71
N LYS A 320 -22.29 7.62 -14.89
CA LYS A 320 -23.70 7.62 -14.49
C LYS A 320 -24.58 6.79 -15.42
N LYS A 321 -24.11 6.53 -16.65
CA LYS A 321 -24.79 5.72 -17.66
C LYS A 321 -24.28 4.28 -17.63
N SER A 322 -25.12 3.34 -18.10
CA SER A 322 -24.77 1.95 -18.17
C SER A 322 -23.56 1.70 -19.11
N LEU A 323 -22.58 0.93 -18.64
CA LEU A 323 -21.43 0.47 -19.42
C LEU A 323 -21.85 -0.36 -20.65
N LEU A 324 -23.01 -1.01 -20.61
CA LEU A 324 -23.52 -1.79 -21.73
C LEU A 324 -23.76 -0.96 -22.99
N ARG A 325 -23.92 0.36 -22.84
CA ARG A 325 -24.17 1.28 -23.97
C ARG A 325 -22.88 1.89 -24.52
N GLU A 326 -22.04 2.44 -23.65
CA GLU A 326 -20.89 3.27 -24.06
C GLU A 326 -19.72 3.09 -23.11
N GLY A 327 -19.23 1.87 -22.90
CA GLY A 327 -18.07 1.65 -22.05
C GLY A 327 -17.65 0.21 -21.96
N ALA A 328 -16.57 -0.03 -21.25
CA ALA A 328 -16.08 -1.37 -20.99
C ALA A 328 -15.29 -1.44 -19.68
N ILE A 329 -15.30 -2.64 -19.08
CA ILE A 329 -14.31 -3.04 -18.09
C ILE A 329 -13.02 -3.35 -18.86
N ILE A 330 -11.96 -2.66 -18.51
CA ILE A 330 -10.65 -2.80 -19.16
C ILE A 330 -9.83 -3.87 -18.46
N GLU A 331 -9.87 -3.87 -17.10
CA GLU A 331 -9.00 -4.71 -16.28
C GLU A 331 -9.58 -4.84 -14.87
N VAL A 332 -9.33 -5.98 -14.21
CA VAL A 332 -9.59 -6.18 -12.78
C VAL A 332 -8.26 -6.48 -12.10
N ASN A 333 -7.91 -5.70 -11.09
CA ASN A 333 -6.62 -5.76 -10.41
C ASN A 333 -6.77 -6.24 -8.98
N ALA A 334 -6.05 -7.29 -8.56
CA ALA A 334 -5.81 -7.56 -7.15
C ALA A 334 -4.89 -6.49 -6.56
N GLY A 335 -4.97 -6.26 -5.26
CA GLY A 335 -4.11 -5.32 -4.54
C GLY A 335 -4.18 -3.88 -5.08
N PRO A 336 -5.36 -3.25 -5.17
CA PRO A 336 -5.50 -1.93 -5.79
C PRO A 336 -4.75 -0.85 -5.02
N GLY A 337 -4.23 0.15 -5.76
CA GLY A 337 -3.72 1.37 -5.13
C GLY A 337 -4.87 2.18 -4.53
N LEU A 338 -4.82 2.43 -3.22
CA LEU A 338 -5.89 3.10 -2.47
C LEU A 338 -5.75 4.62 -2.47
N ARG A 339 -4.53 5.14 -2.64
CA ARG A 339 -4.17 6.56 -2.52
C ARG A 339 -5.07 7.51 -3.32
N MET A 340 -5.57 7.10 -4.50
CA MET A 340 -6.44 7.94 -5.32
C MET A 340 -7.82 8.19 -4.69
N HIS A 341 -8.27 7.29 -3.83
CA HIS A 341 -9.54 7.41 -3.13
C HIS A 341 -9.41 8.23 -1.85
N SER A 342 -8.28 8.13 -1.16
CA SER A 342 -8.00 8.85 0.09
C SER A 342 -7.56 10.28 -0.14
N TYR A 343 -6.94 10.58 -1.31
CA TYR A 343 -6.43 11.90 -1.65
C TYR A 343 -6.91 12.37 -3.03
N PRO A 344 -8.23 12.44 -3.27
CA PRO A 344 -8.75 12.99 -4.51
C PRO A 344 -8.46 14.50 -4.57
N ARG A 345 -8.12 15.01 -5.77
CA ARG A 345 -7.95 16.46 -6.00
C ARG A 345 -9.27 17.22 -5.83
N LYS A 346 -10.39 16.55 -6.10
CA LYS A 346 -11.76 17.09 -5.96
C LYS A 346 -12.71 15.97 -5.51
N GLY A 347 -13.67 16.32 -4.64
CA GLY A 347 -14.66 15.40 -4.10
C GLY A 347 -14.33 14.97 -2.66
N ILE A 348 -14.90 13.87 -2.22
CA ILE A 348 -14.84 13.38 -0.83
C ILE A 348 -13.68 12.38 -0.71
N LYS A 349 -12.89 12.49 0.36
CA LYS A 349 -11.91 11.47 0.73
C LYS A 349 -12.63 10.21 1.20
N ARG A 350 -12.32 9.08 0.60
CA ARG A 350 -12.90 7.77 0.97
C ARG A 350 -11.87 6.96 1.76
N ASN A 351 -12.22 6.54 2.95
CA ASN A 351 -11.36 5.72 3.81
C ASN A 351 -11.56 4.23 3.50
N VAL A 352 -11.02 3.78 2.37
CA VAL A 352 -11.12 2.38 1.93
C VAL A 352 -10.42 1.43 2.92
N GLY A 353 -9.41 1.91 3.66
CA GLY A 353 -8.74 1.12 4.68
C GLY A 353 -9.69 0.61 5.75
N ILE A 354 -10.66 1.41 6.20
CA ILE A 354 -11.69 0.99 7.15
C ILE A 354 -12.60 -0.10 6.57
N ASP A 355 -12.99 0.01 5.29
CA ASP A 355 -13.80 -1.02 4.64
C ASP A 355 -13.06 -2.35 4.57
N ILE A 356 -11.74 -2.33 4.30
CA ILE A 356 -10.88 -3.51 4.30
C ILE A 356 -10.78 -4.12 5.69
N ILE A 357 -10.54 -3.33 6.74
CA ILE A 357 -10.52 -3.82 8.12
C ILE A 357 -11.85 -4.46 8.50
N ASN A 358 -12.96 -3.80 8.21
CA ASN A 358 -14.29 -4.34 8.47
C ASN A 358 -14.53 -5.67 7.73
N MET A 359 -14.08 -5.80 6.48
CA MET A 359 -14.12 -7.07 5.75
C MET A 359 -13.30 -8.14 6.46
N MET A 360 -12.04 -7.86 6.83
CA MET A 360 -11.14 -8.82 7.47
C MET A 360 -11.67 -9.35 8.80
N TYR A 361 -12.46 -8.57 9.52
CA TYR A 361 -13.02 -8.90 10.84
C TYR A 361 -14.54 -9.10 10.84
N ASN A 362 -15.17 -9.30 9.70
CA ASN A 362 -16.62 -9.49 9.58
C ASN A 362 -17.43 -8.39 10.29
N ASN A 363 -17.04 -7.13 10.10
CA ASN A 363 -17.59 -5.93 10.75
C ASN A 363 -17.49 -5.93 12.29
N ASN A 364 -16.59 -6.71 12.86
CA ASN A 364 -16.34 -6.76 14.30
C ASN A 364 -14.83 -6.77 14.58
N PRO A 365 -14.10 -5.68 14.32
CA PRO A 365 -12.69 -5.58 14.64
C PRO A 365 -12.45 -5.77 16.12
N LYS A 366 -11.65 -6.77 16.48
CA LYS A 366 -11.30 -7.07 17.87
C LYS A 366 -9.89 -7.64 17.94
N ASN A 367 -9.29 -7.50 19.12
CA ASN A 367 -7.98 -8.03 19.44
C ASN A 367 -8.09 -9.08 20.55
N ILE A 368 -7.02 -9.85 20.79
CA ILE A 368 -6.91 -10.66 22.00
C ILE A 368 -6.50 -9.76 23.18
N PRO A 369 -6.94 -10.08 24.41
CA PRO A 369 -6.47 -9.39 25.59
C PRO A 369 -4.97 -9.58 25.81
N VAL A 370 -4.30 -8.49 26.23
CA VAL A 370 -2.89 -8.46 26.61
C VAL A 370 -2.80 -8.09 28.08
N ILE A 371 -2.23 -8.99 28.89
CA ILE A 371 -1.97 -8.78 30.33
C ILE A 371 -0.47 -8.62 30.49
N SER A 372 -0.03 -7.45 30.92
CA SER A 372 1.38 -7.13 31.17
C SER A 372 1.68 -7.18 32.66
N ILE A 373 2.72 -7.91 33.06
CA ILE A 373 3.12 -8.05 34.46
C ILE A 373 4.55 -7.53 34.62
N THR A 374 4.72 -6.51 35.45
CA THR A 374 6.04 -5.98 35.81
C THR A 374 6.17 -5.83 37.31
N GLY A 375 7.34 -5.43 37.80
CA GLY A 375 7.66 -5.19 39.20
C GLY A 375 9.08 -5.63 39.56
N THR A 376 9.49 -5.45 40.78
CA THR A 376 10.79 -5.92 41.26
C THR A 376 10.70 -7.41 41.59
N ASN A 377 9.79 -7.82 42.46
CA ASN A 377 9.62 -9.21 42.94
C ASN A 377 8.21 -9.72 42.60
N GLY A 378 8.05 -11.04 42.41
CA GLY A 378 6.76 -11.71 42.26
C GLY A 378 6.21 -11.70 40.85
N LYS A 379 6.90 -11.14 39.85
CA LYS A 379 6.47 -11.13 38.42
C LYS A 379 6.14 -12.54 37.91
N THR A 380 7.11 -13.45 37.93
CA THR A 380 6.97 -14.82 37.39
C THR A 380 5.87 -15.59 38.11
N THR A 381 5.77 -15.46 39.43
CA THR A 381 4.70 -16.12 40.21
C THR A 381 3.33 -15.62 39.84
N THR A 382 3.16 -14.30 39.71
CA THR A 382 1.90 -13.68 39.28
C THR A 382 1.54 -14.09 37.84
N THR A 383 2.49 -14.03 36.92
CA THR A 383 2.34 -14.44 35.52
C THR A 383 1.85 -15.89 35.42
N ARG A 384 2.48 -16.80 36.18
CA ARG A 384 2.10 -18.23 36.21
C ARG A 384 0.72 -18.48 36.84
N LEU A 385 0.37 -17.75 37.88
CA LEU A 385 -0.95 -17.86 38.49
C LEU A 385 -2.06 -17.42 37.54
N ILE A 386 -1.87 -16.29 36.86
CA ILE A 386 -2.81 -15.79 35.84
C ILE A 386 -2.90 -16.79 34.69
N ASN A 387 -1.76 -17.24 34.14
CA ASN A 387 -1.72 -18.24 33.08
C ASN A 387 -2.47 -19.54 33.48
N SER A 388 -2.19 -20.10 34.66
CA SER A 388 -2.85 -21.31 35.14
C SER A 388 -4.36 -21.12 35.31
N THR A 389 -4.79 -19.96 35.74
CA THR A 389 -6.22 -19.65 35.90
C THR A 389 -6.92 -19.59 34.54
N LEU A 390 -6.34 -18.88 33.58
CA LEU A 390 -6.90 -18.73 32.24
C LEU A 390 -6.92 -20.05 31.46
N LEU A 391 -5.88 -20.89 31.61
CA LEU A 391 -5.85 -22.24 31.04
C LEU A 391 -7.00 -23.11 31.62
N LYS A 392 -7.24 -23.04 32.94
CA LYS A 392 -8.37 -23.75 33.56
C LYS A 392 -9.73 -23.23 33.11
N MET A 393 -9.83 -21.99 32.68
CA MET A 393 -11.02 -21.41 32.05
C MET A 393 -11.20 -21.80 30.59
N GLY A 394 -10.26 -22.57 30.02
CA GLY A 394 -10.33 -23.08 28.66
C GLY A 394 -9.76 -22.15 27.57
N TYR A 395 -9.03 -21.09 27.93
CA TYR A 395 -8.35 -20.22 26.97
C TYR A 395 -7.01 -20.84 26.55
N CYS A 396 -6.66 -20.68 25.28
CA CYS A 396 -5.31 -20.90 24.80
C CYS A 396 -4.44 -19.69 25.17
N VAL A 397 -3.60 -19.84 26.19
CA VAL A 397 -2.79 -18.75 26.75
C VAL A 397 -1.39 -18.77 26.15
N GLY A 398 -0.94 -17.62 25.64
CA GLY A 398 0.46 -17.36 25.34
C GLY A 398 1.12 -16.65 26.51
N MET A 399 2.16 -17.22 27.09
CA MET A 399 2.84 -16.67 28.27
C MET A 399 4.33 -16.48 27.99
N THR A 400 4.90 -15.36 28.43
CA THR A 400 6.36 -15.16 28.54
C THR A 400 6.77 -15.00 29.98
N SER A 401 7.90 -15.57 30.36
CA SER A 401 8.49 -15.45 31.69
C SER A 401 10.00 -15.59 31.66
N THR A 402 10.69 -15.36 32.80
CA THR A 402 12.12 -15.65 32.99
C THR A 402 12.47 -17.14 32.77
N GLU A 403 11.50 -18.04 32.74
CA GLU A 403 11.71 -19.47 32.53
C GLU A 403 11.40 -19.93 31.12
N GLY A 404 10.89 -19.02 30.26
CA GLY A 404 10.65 -19.34 28.85
C GLY A 404 9.35 -18.81 28.30
N ILE A 405 9.03 -19.24 27.06
CA ILE A 405 7.80 -18.99 26.34
C ILE A 405 6.92 -20.23 26.39
N TYR A 406 5.65 -20.03 26.71
CA TYR A 406 4.67 -21.11 26.83
C TYR A 406 3.46 -20.78 25.95
N ILE A 407 3.01 -21.76 25.17
CA ILE A 407 1.77 -21.70 24.42
C ILE A 407 0.85 -22.82 24.88
N ASN A 408 -0.34 -22.49 25.35
CA ASN A 408 -1.33 -23.44 25.89
C ASN A 408 -0.75 -24.43 26.92
N GLY A 409 0.17 -23.96 27.76
CA GLY A 409 0.85 -24.75 28.79
C GLY A 409 2.08 -25.51 28.31
N GLU A 410 2.35 -25.60 27.02
CA GLU A 410 3.54 -26.22 26.44
C GLU A 410 4.68 -25.20 26.37
N CYS A 411 5.86 -25.58 26.88
CA CYS A 411 7.07 -24.78 26.81
C CYS A 411 7.71 -24.90 25.42
N ILE A 412 7.73 -23.82 24.65
CA ILE A 412 8.31 -23.78 23.32
C ILE A 412 9.72 -23.22 23.29
N ASP A 413 10.14 -22.46 24.31
CA ASP A 413 11.49 -21.96 24.52
C ASP A 413 11.79 -21.88 26.02
N LYS A 414 13.01 -22.29 26.44
CA LYS A 414 13.42 -22.37 27.86
C LYS A 414 14.41 -21.29 28.26
N ARG A 415 14.57 -20.24 27.51
CA ARG A 415 15.47 -19.11 27.86
C ARG A 415 14.74 -18.06 28.72
N ASP A 416 15.51 -17.15 29.30
CA ASP A 416 14.92 -15.94 29.91
C ASP A 416 14.29 -15.08 28.81
N ASP A 417 12.98 -15.09 28.75
CA ASP A 417 12.18 -14.57 27.67
C ASP A 417 11.17 -13.49 28.16
N THR A 418 11.71 -12.48 28.83
CA THR A 418 10.94 -11.33 29.35
C THR A 418 11.06 -10.07 28.50
N GLY A 419 11.44 -10.24 27.24
CA GLY A 419 11.77 -9.16 26.32
C GLY A 419 10.83 -9.02 25.11
N PHE A 420 11.19 -8.08 24.22
CA PHE A 420 10.44 -7.74 23.02
C PHE A 420 10.19 -8.94 22.08
N GLU A 421 11.23 -9.74 21.80
CA GLU A 421 11.13 -10.85 20.85
C GLU A 421 10.23 -11.98 21.37
N SER A 422 10.29 -12.25 22.67
CA SER A 422 9.46 -13.28 23.31
C SER A 422 7.98 -12.87 23.33
N ALA A 423 7.70 -11.61 23.69
CA ALA A 423 6.35 -11.07 23.60
C ALA A 423 5.85 -11.12 22.15
N LYS A 424 6.68 -10.76 21.17
CA LYS A 424 6.35 -10.86 19.75
C LYS A 424 6.02 -12.29 19.33
N CYS A 425 6.76 -13.29 19.82
CA CYS A 425 6.46 -14.70 19.55
C CYS A 425 5.02 -15.06 19.96
N VAL A 426 4.59 -14.66 21.14
CA VAL A 426 3.22 -14.87 21.64
C VAL A 426 2.20 -14.11 20.80
N LEU A 427 2.46 -12.84 20.47
CA LEU A 427 1.53 -11.95 19.75
C LEU A 427 1.34 -12.34 18.27
N PHE A 428 2.29 -13.07 17.69
CA PHE A 428 2.16 -13.64 16.34
C PHE A 428 1.54 -15.02 16.30
N ASN A 429 1.47 -15.74 17.41
CA ASN A 429 0.95 -17.11 17.46
C ASN A 429 -0.57 -17.13 17.27
N LYS A 430 -1.04 -17.82 16.23
CA LYS A 430 -2.44 -17.82 15.80
C LYS A 430 -3.39 -18.66 16.68
N ASP A 431 -2.87 -19.42 17.62
CA ASP A 431 -3.69 -20.20 18.56
C ASP A 431 -4.02 -19.42 19.83
N VAL A 432 -3.24 -18.37 20.14
CA VAL A 432 -3.34 -17.61 21.39
C VAL A 432 -4.62 -16.78 21.45
N ASP A 433 -5.44 -17.04 22.49
CA ASP A 433 -6.65 -16.30 22.85
C ASP A 433 -6.36 -15.14 23.81
N VAL A 434 -5.34 -15.28 24.67
CA VAL A 434 -4.94 -14.28 25.68
C VAL A 434 -3.42 -14.29 25.81
N ALA A 435 -2.79 -13.13 25.79
CA ALA A 435 -1.37 -12.96 26.04
C ALA A 435 -1.10 -12.54 27.51
N VAL A 436 -0.23 -13.28 28.20
CA VAL A 436 0.20 -13.00 29.59
C VAL A 436 1.72 -12.81 29.57
N LEU A 437 2.15 -11.54 29.61
CA LEU A 437 3.51 -11.15 29.31
C LEU A 437 4.24 -10.64 30.55
N GLU A 438 5.21 -11.41 31.04
CA GLU A 438 6.15 -10.91 32.05
C GLU A 438 7.09 -9.90 31.37
N THR A 439 7.16 -8.70 31.89
CA THR A 439 7.90 -7.60 31.32
C THR A 439 8.98 -7.11 32.29
N ALA A 440 10.23 -7.41 31.94
CA ALA A 440 11.37 -6.98 32.75
C ALA A 440 11.86 -5.59 32.32
N ARG A 441 12.36 -4.81 33.30
CA ARG A 441 12.97 -3.49 33.11
C ARG A 441 13.96 -3.45 31.93
N GLY A 442 14.89 -4.39 31.90
CA GLY A 442 15.93 -4.45 30.85
C GLY A 442 15.36 -4.65 29.45
N GLY A 443 14.24 -5.39 29.32
CA GLY A 443 13.52 -5.55 28.05
C GLY A 443 12.94 -4.21 27.58
N ILE A 444 12.26 -3.49 28.48
CA ILE A 444 11.63 -2.19 28.18
C ILE A 444 12.69 -1.18 27.70
N ILE A 445 13.80 -1.05 28.42
CA ILE A 445 14.83 -0.04 28.13
C ILE A 445 15.55 -0.32 26.80
N ARG A 446 15.85 -1.60 26.52
CA ARG A 446 16.71 -1.95 25.38
C ARG A 446 15.96 -1.98 24.05
N LYS A 447 14.71 -2.46 24.03
CA LYS A 447 13.93 -2.66 22.80
C LYS A 447 12.49 -2.13 22.87
N GLY A 448 12.04 -1.65 24.03
CA GLY A 448 10.65 -1.25 24.26
C GLY A 448 9.71 -2.44 24.46
N LEU A 449 8.41 -2.16 24.35
CA LEU A 449 7.34 -3.16 24.38
C LEU A 449 7.01 -3.62 22.97
N ALA A 450 6.63 -4.90 22.82
CA ALA A 450 6.20 -5.45 21.53
C ALA A 450 4.68 -5.19 21.23
N TYR A 451 4.04 -4.43 22.10
CA TYR A 451 2.62 -4.07 22.02
C TYR A 451 2.45 -2.59 22.36
N ASP A 452 1.43 -1.95 21.79
CA ASP A 452 1.18 -0.52 21.99
C ASP A 452 0.46 -0.27 23.34
N LEU A 453 -0.51 -1.11 23.69
CA LEU A 453 -1.30 -1.04 24.92
C LEU A 453 -1.53 -2.43 25.49
N ALA A 454 -1.55 -2.53 26.80
CA ALA A 454 -2.04 -3.70 27.53
C ALA A 454 -3.47 -3.43 28.01
N ASP A 455 -4.33 -4.43 27.94
CA ASP A 455 -5.70 -4.34 28.48
C ASP A 455 -5.69 -4.35 30.01
N VAL A 456 -4.70 -5.06 30.57
CA VAL A 456 -4.46 -5.12 32.03
C VAL A 456 -2.96 -5.00 32.29
N ALA A 457 -2.58 -4.04 33.11
CA ALA A 457 -1.21 -3.90 33.60
C ALA A 457 -1.16 -4.20 35.11
N VAL A 458 -0.22 -5.07 35.50
CA VAL A 458 0.01 -5.46 36.89
C VAL A 458 1.41 -5.03 37.30
N VAL A 459 1.51 -4.13 38.28
CA VAL A 459 2.76 -3.79 38.97
C VAL A 459 2.75 -4.45 40.32
N THR A 460 3.57 -5.49 40.52
CA THR A 460 3.55 -6.26 41.77
C THR A 460 4.10 -5.46 42.96
N ASN A 461 5.26 -4.86 42.79
CA ASN A 461 5.90 -3.96 43.71
C ASN A 461 7.10 -3.25 43.03
N ILE A 462 7.55 -2.15 43.62
CA ILE A 462 8.76 -1.46 43.22
C ILE A 462 9.61 -1.27 44.49
N THR A 463 10.78 -1.90 44.53
CA THR A 463 11.76 -1.78 45.57
C THR A 463 13.13 -1.51 44.96
N GLU A 464 14.09 -1.08 45.76
CA GLU A 464 15.46 -0.87 45.29
C GLU A 464 16.03 -2.16 44.71
N ASP A 465 16.27 -2.14 43.40
CA ASP A 465 16.84 -3.26 42.65
C ASP A 465 17.50 -2.76 41.41
N HIS A 466 18.73 -3.20 41.14
CA HIS A 466 19.50 -2.85 39.95
C HIS A 466 19.62 -1.33 39.68
N LEU A 467 19.71 -0.47 40.69
CA LEU A 467 20.04 0.95 40.51
C LEU A 467 21.50 1.07 40.02
N GLY A 468 21.76 2.08 39.20
CA GLY A 468 23.08 2.30 38.58
C GLY A 468 23.31 1.52 37.27
N LEU A 469 22.30 0.77 36.78
CA LEU A 469 22.36 0.06 35.50
C LEU A 469 21.39 0.68 34.46
N ASP A 470 21.81 0.69 33.16
CA ASP A 470 21.01 1.12 32.05
C ASP A 470 20.37 2.53 32.23
N THR A 471 21.12 3.49 32.77
CA THR A 471 20.68 4.89 33.03
C THR A 471 19.64 5.08 34.16
N ILE A 472 19.30 4.04 34.94
CA ILE A 472 18.38 4.12 36.09
C ILE A 472 19.18 4.30 37.35
N ASN A 473 19.15 5.50 37.93
CA ASN A 473 19.93 5.84 39.09
C ASN A 473 19.06 6.04 40.34
N THR A 474 17.77 6.28 40.16
CA THR A 474 16.83 6.57 41.23
C THR A 474 15.62 5.65 41.23
N MET A 475 14.90 5.59 42.35
CA MET A 475 13.62 4.89 42.43
C MET A 475 12.59 5.50 41.49
N ASP A 476 12.61 6.80 41.28
CA ASP A 476 11.70 7.49 40.34
C ASP A 476 11.97 7.09 38.90
N ASP A 477 13.24 6.94 38.50
CA ASP A 477 13.59 6.41 37.16
C ASP A 477 13.03 4.99 36.98
N LEU A 478 13.15 4.14 38.01
CA LEU A 478 12.64 2.78 37.97
C LEU A 478 11.11 2.75 37.90
N CYS A 479 10.42 3.62 38.66
CA CYS A 479 8.98 3.79 38.60
C CYS A 479 8.52 4.23 37.20
N ASN A 480 9.17 5.24 36.62
CA ASN A 480 8.86 5.77 35.30
C ASN A 480 8.97 4.70 34.21
N VAL A 481 10.03 3.87 34.23
CA VAL A 481 10.18 2.79 33.25
C VAL A 481 9.15 1.70 33.44
N LYS A 482 8.75 1.36 34.67
CA LYS A 482 7.77 0.28 34.89
C LYS A 482 6.32 0.72 34.73
N SER A 483 6.07 2.03 34.63
CA SER A 483 4.75 2.61 34.38
C SER A 483 4.45 2.94 32.92
N LEU A 484 5.43 2.71 32.03
CA LEU A 484 5.22 2.79 30.59
C LEU A 484 4.26 1.71 30.11
#